data_a169b766c9a77edfea49bb218b101fea
#
_entry.id   a169b766c9a77edfea49bb218b101fea
#
_cell.length_a   1.000
_cell.length_b   1.000
_cell.length_c   1.000
_cell.angle_alpha   90.00
_cell.angle_beta   90.00
_cell.angle_gamma   90.00
#
_symmetry.space_group_name_H-M   'P 1'
#
loop_
_entity.id
_entity.type
_entity.pdbx_description
1 polymer ?
#
loop_
_entity_poly.entity_id
_entity_poly.type
_entity_poly.pdbx_seq_one_letter_code
_entity_poly.pdbx_strand_id
1 'polypeptide(L)'
;GDAAANDTGAFADFRVPVYSTTDTLDNYEIGLKGDFLDGILRVNATGYYSEISDLQTSRFDPANISFLVFTDNVGDAEVKGIDADITWLATDNLVINAAFSVLDTELVSINPELEDIAAGVGSELPYSADFSGNISARYFFELDGGKEGYVNASLTYTGDRLAGMVMNAYAMEDATRLIYGTGSGLKIKDEGDEFKGATYPGADGETIRGGRYIQESYVIGNVSVGMTYQNWKVEAFVDNVFDKSAILNIDTQQYTPKVVTNRPRTIGLRFSYDYY
;
A
#
# COMPACT_ATOMS: atom_id res chain seq x y z
N GLY A 1 -0.24 -35.49 -5.28
CA GLY A 1 -0.21 -36.38 -6.44
C GLY A 1 -0.30 -35.57 -7.71
N ASP A 2 0.70 -35.69 -8.55
CA ASP A 2 1.01 -34.97 -9.78
C ASP A 2 -0.18 -34.76 -10.71
N ALA A 3 -0.89 -33.69 -10.58
CA ALA A 3 -1.89 -33.27 -11.57
C ALA A 3 -1.23 -32.77 -12.88
N ALA A 4 0.00 -32.28 -12.80
CA ALA A 4 0.76 -31.84 -13.98
C ALA A 4 1.20 -32.99 -14.91
N ALA A 5 1.28 -34.24 -14.43
CA ALA A 5 1.79 -35.35 -15.23
C ALA A 5 0.78 -35.92 -16.24
N ASN A 6 -0.49 -35.51 -16.20
CA ASN A 6 -1.54 -36.09 -17.06
C ASN A 6 -2.23 -35.08 -18.00
N ASP A 7 -1.87 -33.81 -17.97
CA ASP A 7 -2.48 -32.81 -18.85
C ASP A 7 -1.67 -32.72 -20.16
N THR A 8 -2.05 -33.52 -21.16
CA THR A 8 -1.52 -33.43 -22.53
C THR A 8 -2.43 -32.58 -23.43
N GLY A 9 -3.38 -31.86 -22.85
CA GLY A 9 -4.32 -31.01 -23.56
C GLY A 9 -3.82 -29.60 -23.83
N ALA A 10 -4.65 -28.78 -24.48
CA ALA A 10 -4.36 -27.37 -24.79
C ALA A 10 -4.13 -26.46 -23.55
N PHE A 11 -4.33 -26.99 -22.36
CA PHE A 11 -4.14 -26.28 -21.08
C PHE A 11 -2.84 -26.64 -20.37
N ALA A 12 -2.06 -27.62 -20.86
CA ALA A 12 -0.81 -28.05 -20.24
C ALA A 12 0.24 -26.93 -20.13
N ASP A 13 0.22 -26.00 -21.06
CA ASP A 13 1.14 -24.86 -21.10
C ASP A 13 0.69 -23.69 -20.20
N PHE A 14 -0.53 -23.73 -19.67
CA PHE A 14 -1.09 -22.61 -18.91
C PHE A 14 -0.84 -22.66 -17.40
N ARG A 15 -0.25 -23.74 -16.89
CA ARG A 15 0.01 -23.93 -15.46
C ARG A 15 -1.22 -23.56 -14.60
N VAL A 16 -2.39 -24.06 -15.01
CA VAL A 16 -3.63 -23.81 -14.27
C VAL A 16 -3.58 -24.59 -12.96
N PRO A 17 -3.67 -23.92 -11.79
CA PRO A 17 -3.72 -24.64 -10.52
C PRO A 17 -5.03 -25.44 -10.44
N VAL A 18 -4.92 -26.71 -10.08
CA VAL A 18 -6.09 -27.58 -9.88
C VAL A 18 -6.82 -27.23 -8.60
N TYR A 19 -6.07 -26.78 -7.60
CA TYR A 19 -6.56 -26.28 -6.32
C TYR A 19 -5.50 -25.40 -5.67
N SER A 20 -5.91 -24.54 -4.76
CA SER A 20 -5.04 -23.84 -3.82
C SER A 20 -5.23 -24.44 -2.42
N THR A 21 -4.18 -24.52 -1.63
CA THR A 21 -4.24 -24.86 -0.21
C THR A 21 -4.59 -23.62 0.61
N THR A 22 -5.20 -23.82 1.77
CA THR A 22 -5.49 -22.72 2.69
C THR A 22 -4.19 -22.18 3.25
N ASP A 23 -4.01 -20.87 3.20
CA ASP A 23 -2.94 -20.18 3.90
C ASP A 23 -3.16 -20.20 5.41
N THR A 24 -2.08 -20.18 6.17
CA THR A 24 -2.11 -20.09 7.63
C THR A 24 -1.21 -18.96 8.11
N LEU A 25 -1.63 -18.31 9.19
CA LEU A 25 -0.91 -17.21 9.81
C LEU A 25 -0.68 -17.51 11.29
N ASP A 26 0.58 -17.54 11.70
CA ASP A 26 0.99 -17.52 13.11
C ASP A 26 1.52 -16.14 13.45
N ASN A 27 0.90 -15.48 14.45
CA ASN A 27 1.24 -14.11 14.81
C ASN A 27 1.64 -14.02 16.30
N TYR A 28 2.75 -13.33 16.55
CA TYR A 28 3.32 -13.06 17.86
C TYR A 28 3.40 -11.55 18.08
N GLU A 29 2.81 -11.06 19.17
CA GLU A 29 2.76 -9.65 19.48
C GLU A 29 3.21 -9.34 20.89
N ILE A 30 3.86 -8.18 21.04
CA ILE A 30 4.13 -7.55 22.31
C ILE A 30 3.72 -6.08 22.24
N GLY A 31 2.88 -5.64 23.18
CA GLY A 31 2.35 -4.29 23.17
C GLY A 31 2.59 -3.53 24.45
N LEU A 32 2.70 -2.20 24.32
CA LEU A 32 2.70 -1.23 25.39
C LEU A 32 1.51 -0.30 25.19
N LYS A 33 0.74 -0.08 26.25
CA LYS A 33 -0.31 0.93 26.28
C LYS A 33 -0.25 1.69 27.59
N GLY A 34 -0.14 3.02 27.51
CA GLY A 34 -0.02 3.82 28.74
C GLY A 34 -0.32 5.29 28.53
N ASP A 35 -0.72 5.91 29.65
CA ASP A 35 -0.83 7.36 29.80
C ASP A 35 0.35 7.84 30.63
N PHE A 36 1.06 8.84 30.12
CA PHE A 36 2.26 9.42 30.70
C PHE A 36 2.06 10.90 30.96
N LEU A 37 2.94 11.49 31.78
CA LEU A 37 2.92 12.92 32.07
C LEU A 37 1.56 13.39 32.60
N ASP A 38 1.01 12.69 33.60
CA ASP A 38 -0.30 12.97 34.19
C ASP A 38 -1.47 12.96 33.17
N GLY A 39 -1.38 12.07 32.15
CA GLY A 39 -2.42 11.92 31.13
C GLY A 39 -2.29 12.86 29.93
N ILE A 40 -1.25 13.70 29.91
CA ILE A 40 -0.96 14.61 28.78
C ILE A 40 -0.49 13.85 27.55
N LEU A 41 0.20 12.71 27.73
CA LEU A 41 0.75 11.90 26.65
C LEU A 41 0.22 10.48 26.74
N ARG A 42 -0.54 10.06 25.74
CA ARG A 42 -0.95 8.66 25.54
C ARG A 42 -0.12 8.04 24.45
N VAL A 43 0.43 6.84 24.71
CA VAL A 43 1.19 6.07 23.76
C VAL A 43 0.66 4.64 23.74
N ASN A 44 0.35 4.14 22.54
CA ASN A 44 0.14 2.74 22.28
C ASN A 44 1.18 2.32 21.25
N ALA A 45 1.88 1.21 21.49
CA ALA A 45 2.85 0.67 20.56
C ALA A 45 2.81 -0.86 20.61
N THR A 46 2.88 -1.50 19.45
CA THR A 46 2.89 -2.95 19.31
C THR A 46 4.01 -3.36 18.37
N GLY A 47 4.89 -4.23 18.83
CA GLY A 47 5.83 -4.94 17.98
C GLY A 47 5.25 -6.30 17.64
N TYR A 48 5.38 -6.74 16.41
CA TYR A 48 4.82 -8.01 15.96
C TYR A 48 5.76 -8.75 15.01
N TYR A 49 5.58 -10.07 14.98
CA TYR A 49 6.21 -10.99 14.05
C TYR A 49 5.16 -12.00 13.61
N SER A 50 5.01 -12.17 12.31
CA SER A 50 4.04 -13.08 11.71
C SER A 50 4.72 -13.99 10.68
N GLU A 51 4.40 -15.28 10.77
CA GLU A 51 4.77 -16.29 9.79
C GLU A 51 3.52 -16.67 8.98
N ILE A 52 3.62 -16.60 7.66
CA ILE A 52 2.55 -16.93 6.73
C ILE A 52 3.00 -18.14 5.92
N SER A 53 2.30 -19.26 6.08
CA SER A 53 2.55 -20.47 5.28
C SER A 53 1.53 -20.58 4.15
N ASP A 54 1.98 -21.07 3.00
CA ASP A 54 1.15 -21.24 1.80
C ASP A 54 0.46 -19.94 1.33
N LEU A 55 1.18 -18.80 1.41
CA LEU A 55 0.65 -17.48 1.02
C LEU A 55 -0.04 -17.52 -0.35
N GLN A 56 -1.32 -17.15 -0.37
CA GLN A 56 -2.09 -17.09 -1.59
C GLN A 56 -1.91 -15.76 -2.32
N THR A 57 -1.80 -15.83 -3.64
CA THR A 57 -1.78 -14.65 -4.52
C THR A 57 -2.66 -14.87 -5.74
N SER A 58 -3.13 -13.77 -6.32
CA SER A 58 -3.86 -13.80 -7.59
C SER A 58 -2.88 -13.64 -8.75
N ARG A 59 -3.01 -14.49 -9.72
CA ARG A 59 -2.21 -14.49 -10.95
C ARG A 59 -3.11 -14.35 -12.18
N PHE A 60 -2.73 -13.45 -13.06
CA PHE A 60 -3.29 -13.34 -14.40
C PHE A 60 -2.31 -13.96 -15.39
N ASP A 61 -2.77 -14.89 -16.21
CA ASP A 61 -1.97 -15.51 -17.28
C ASP A 61 -2.35 -14.91 -18.63
N PRO A 62 -1.49 -14.08 -19.23
CA PRO A 62 -1.76 -13.43 -20.51
C PRO A 62 -1.76 -14.40 -21.70
N ALA A 63 -1.12 -15.55 -21.57
CA ALA A 63 -1.17 -16.61 -22.58
C ALA A 63 -2.54 -17.30 -22.62
N ASN A 64 -3.36 -17.06 -21.58
CA ASN A 64 -4.69 -17.62 -21.46
C ASN A 64 -5.71 -16.80 -22.25
N ILE A 65 -6.23 -17.40 -23.33
CA ILE A 65 -7.22 -16.80 -24.21
C ILE A 65 -8.52 -16.39 -23.48
N SER A 66 -8.75 -16.90 -22.27
CA SER A 66 -9.99 -16.69 -21.50
C SER A 66 -9.91 -15.57 -20.49
N PHE A 67 -8.78 -14.85 -20.37
CA PHE A 67 -8.59 -13.77 -19.40
C PHE A 67 -8.84 -14.22 -17.95
N LEU A 68 -8.45 -15.43 -17.61
CA LEU A 68 -8.70 -15.99 -16.30
C LEU A 68 -7.66 -15.48 -15.27
N VAL A 69 -8.14 -15.24 -14.07
CA VAL A 69 -7.32 -14.99 -12.89
C VAL A 69 -7.37 -16.24 -12.03
N PHE A 70 -6.21 -16.71 -11.63
CA PHE A 70 -6.05 -17.88 -10.76
C PHE A 70 -5.56 -17.46 -9.39
N THR A 71 -5.90 -18.24 -8.38
CA THR A 71 -5.30 -18.13 -7.05
C THR A 71 -4.30 -19.26 -6.90
N ASP A 72 -3.03 -18.89 -6.65
CA ASP A 72 -1.93 -19.82 -6.42
C ASP A 72 -1.35 -19.63 -5.02
N ASN A 73 -0.78 -20.69 -4.44
CA ASN A 73 0.07 -20.60 -3.26
C ASN A 73 1.50 -20.29 -3.71
N VAL A 74 1.97 -19.08 -3.43
CA VAL A 74 3.28 -18.61 -3.93
C VAL A 74 4.45 -19.14 -3.11
N GLY A 75 4.23 -19.42 -1.83
CA GLY A 75 5.25 -19.87 -0.88
C GLY A 75 4.99 -19.36 0.52
N ASP A 76 6.02 -19.30 1.35
CA ASP A 76 5.91 -18.82 2.72
C ASP A 76 6.51 -17.43 2.85
N ALA A 77 6.00 -16.64 3.78
CA ALA A 77 6.44 -15.27 3.99
C ALA A 77 6.55 -14.95 5.49
N GLU A 78 7.40 -13.99 5.78
CA GLU A 78 7.54 -13.39 7.11
C GLU A 78 7.17 -11.91 7.05
N VAL A 79 6.54 -11.44 8.13
CA VAL A 79 6.18 -10.04 8.32
C VAL A 79 6.56 -9.64 9.73
N LYS A 80 7.34 -8.58 9.89
CA LYS A 80 7.69 -8.04 11.20
C LYS A 80 7.58 -6.54 11.18
N GLY A 81 7.17 -5.97 12.31
CA GLY A 81 6.98 -4.54 12.34
C GLY A 81 6.70 -3.96 13.72
N ILE A 82 6.54 -2.65 13.70
CA ILE A 82 6.13 -1.86 14.86
C ILE A 82 5.05 -0.89 14.41
N ASP A 83 3.91 -0.96 15.07
CA ASP A 83 2.83 0.01 14.94
C ASP A 83 2.75 0.85 16.21
N ALA A 84 2.58 2.15 16.06
CA ALA A 84 2.39 3.04 17.20
C ALA A 84 1.38 4.14 16.89
N ASP A 85 0.62 4.52 17.91
CA ASP A 85 -0.19 5.72 17.95
C ASP A 85 0.09 6.54 19.21
N ILE A 86 0.12 7.84 19.02
CA ILE A 86 0.46 8.82 20.06
C ILE A 86 -0.58 9.93 20.04
N THR A 87 -1.13 10.25 21.21
CA THR A 87 -1.92 11.46 21.42
C THR A 87 -1.21 12.31 22.45
N TRP A 88 -0.92 13.54 22.09
CA TRP A 88 -0.24 14.50 22.96
C TRP A 88 -1.03 15.80 23.09
N LEU A 89 -1.44 16.11 24.32
CA LEU A 89 -1.99 17.40 24.71
C LEU A 89 -0.84 18.38 24.95
N ALA A 90 -0.25 18.91 23.86
CA ALA A 90 0.98 19.68 23.92
C ALA A 90 0.83 21.00 24.72
N THR A 91 -0.37 21.57 24.68
CA THR A 91 -0.83 22.67 25.55
C THR A 91 -2.31 22.50 25.80
N ASP A 92 -2.90 23.36 26.65
CA ASP A 92 -4.36 23.39 26.91
C ASP A 92 -5.17 23.53 25.59
N ASN A 93 -4.57 24.12 24.58
CA ASN A 93 -5.22 24.45 23.31
C ASN A 93 -4.69 23.67 22.11
N LEU A 94 -3.62 22.88 22.26
CA LEU A 94 -2.97 22.17 21.15
C LEU A 94 -2.96 20.67 21.40
N VAL A 95 -3.65 19.95 20.52
CA VAL A 95 -3.65 18.49 20.47
C VAL A 95 -2.87 18.03 19.24
N ILE A 96 -1.93 17.13 19.44
CA ILE A 96 -1.15 16.48 18.37
C ILE A 96 -1.44 14.99 18.44
N ASN A 97 -1.79 14.43 17.29
CA ASN A 97 -1.91 12.98 17.10
C ASN A 97 -0.91 12.53 16.05
N ALA A 98 -0.22 11.44 16.32
CA ALA A 98 0.67 10.79 15.38
C ALA A 98 0.38 9.30 15.38
N ALA A 99 0.43 8.67 14.21
CA ALA A 99 0.41 7.23 14.06
C ALA A 99 1.42 6.85 12.99
N PHE A 100 2.14 5.74 13.20
CA PHE A 100 3.09 5.24 12.22
C PHE A 100 3.23 3.73 12.29
N SER A 101 3.62 3.16 11.15
CA SER A 101 4.00 1.78 10.98
C SER A 101 5.38 1.70 10.37
N VAL A 102 6.22 0.86 10.95
CA VAL A 102 7.48 0.40 10.37
C VAL A 102 7.31 -1.07 10.07
N LEU A 103 7.52 -1.47 8.84
CA LEU A 103 7.18 -2.79 8.35
C LEU A 103 8.37 -3.36 7.55
N ASP A 104 8.69 -4.61 7.79
CA ASP A 104 9.63 -5.38 7.00
C ASP A 104 8.94 -6.70 6.61
N THR A 105 8.97 -7.03 5.35
CA THR A 105 8.29 -8.21 4.79
C THR A 105 9.21 -8.94 3.85
N GLU A 106 9.20 -10.27 3.91
CA GLU A 106 10.06 -11.11 3.11
C GLU A 106 9.35 -12.39 2.67
N LEU A 107 9.50 -12.75 1.41
CA LEU A 107 9.17 -14.08 0.90
C LEU A 107 10.32 -15.03 1.26
N VAL A 108 10.08 -16.00 2.16
CA VAL A 108 11.13 -16.88 2.69
C VAL A 108 11.23 -18.21 1.95
N SER A 109 10.16 -18.62 1.29
CA SER A 109 10.15 -19.77 0.39
C SER A 109 9.30 -19.48 -0.85
N ILE A 110 9.53 -20.22 -1.93
CA ILE A 110 8.76 -20.10 -3.16
C ILE A 110 8.31 -21.47 -3.63
N ASN A 111 7.08 -21.57 -4.11
CA ASN A 111 6.58 -22.74 -4.79
C ASN A 111 7.43 -22.97 -6.08
N PRO A 112 8.09 -24.13 -6.22
CA PRO A 112 8.95 -24.40 -7.39
C PRO A 112 8.24 -24.26 -8.74
N GLU A 113 6.92 -24.41 -8.79
CA GLU A 113 6.14 -24.24 -10.02
C GLU A 113 6.02 -22.76 -10.44
N LEU A 114 6.31 -21.83 -9.53
CA LEU A 114 6.20 -20.38 -9.75
C LEU A 114 7.56 -19.65 -9.77
N GLU A 115 8.69 -20.37 -9.63
CA GLU A 115 10.03 -19.75 -9.54
C GLU A 115 10.38 -18.82 -10.72
N ASP A 116 9.81 -19.06 -11.90
CA ASP A 116 10.08 -18.29 -13.11
C ASP A 116 9.09 -17.16 -13.38
N ILE A 117 8.04 -17.03 -12.55
CA ILE A 117 7.00 -16.01 -12.74
C ILE A 117 6.69 -15.20 -11.48
N ALA A 118 7.10 -15.65 -10.29
CA ALA A 118 6.93 -14.92 -9.04
C ALA A 118 8.21 -14.21 -8.62
N ALA A 119 8.08 -13.24 -7.72
CA ALA A 119 9.21 -12.61 -7.07
C ALA A 119 10.03 -13.68 -6.31
N GLY A 120 11.35 -13.59 -6.37
CA GLY A 120 12.25 -14.55 -5.73
C GLY A 120 12.22 -14.50 -4.20
N VAL A 121 12.81 -15.51 -3.57
CA VAL A 121 13.07 -15.51 -2.12
C VAL A 121 13.87 -14.27 -1.74
N GLY A 122 13.56 -13.64 -0.60
CA GLY A 122 14.12 -12.37 -0.16
C GLY A 122 13.34 -11.14 -0.67
N SER A 123 12.33 -11.32 -1.49
CA SER A 123 11.53 -10.21 -2.01
C SER A 123 10.49 -9.72 -1.02
N GLU A 124 10.28 -8.41 -1.01
CA GLU A 124 9.22 -7.76 -0.25
C GLU A 124 7.81 -8.20 -0.72
N LEU A 125 6.88 -8.29 0.20
CA LEU A 125 5.47 -8.53 -0.13
C LEU A 125 4.86 -7.32 -0.86
N PRO A 126 3.87 -7.54 -1.74
CA PRO A 126 3.24 -6.45 -2.47
C PRO A 126 2.45 -5.52 -1.53
N TYR A 127 2.37 -4.25 -1.92
CA TYR A 127 1.64 -3.18 -1.23
C TYR A 127 2.12 -2.90 0.20
N SER A 128 3.24 -3.45 0.60
CA SER A 128 3.89 -3.24 1.90
C SER A 128 4.87 -2.09 1.79
N ALA A 129 4.64 -1.01 2.53
CA ALA A 129 5.58 0.10 2.61
C ALA A 129 6.41 -0.06 3.89
N ASP A 130 7.73 0.05 3.81
CA ASP A 130 8.64 -0.07 4.97
C ASP A 130 8.32 0.95 6.06
N PHE A 131 7.79 2.09 5.65
CA PHE A 131 7.33 3.12 6.58
C PHE A 131 6.09 3.83 6.04
N SER A 132 5.10 3.95 6.91
CA SER A 132 3.95 4.83 6.69
C SER A 132 3.59 5.56 7.98
N GLY A 133 3.04 6.77 7.85
CA GLY A 133 2.67 7.52 9.04
C GLY A 133 1.78 8.71 8.75
N ASN A 134 1.11 9.13 9.79
CA ASN A 134 0.27 10.32 9.80
C ASN A 134 0.59 11.14 11.05
N ILE A 135 0.66 12.44 10.89
CA ILE A 135 0.68 13.40 12.00
C ILE A 135 -0.39 14.44 11.76
N SER A 136 -1.15 14.77 12.80
CA SER A 136 -2.12 15.84 12.77
C SER A 136 -2.02 16.70 14.01
N ALA A 137 -2.29 17.99 13.84
CA ALA A 137 -2.33 18.96 14.92
C ALA A 137 -3.63 19.76 14.84
N ARG A 138 -4.27 19.96 15.99
CA ARG A 138 -5.43 20.82 16.14
C ARG A 138 -5.15 21.84 17.21
N TYR A 139 -5.26 23.13 16.85
CA TYR A 139 -5.13 24.25 17.75
C TYR A 139 -6.49 24.95 17.92
N PHE A 140 -6.91 25.13 19.17
CA PHE A 140 -8.15 25.83 19.52
C PHE A 140 -7.83 27.22 20.00
N PHE A 141 -8.76 28.16 19.76
CA PHE A 141 -8.67 29.53 20.26
C PHE A 141 -10.05 30.12 20.45
N GLU A 142 -10.16 30.98 21.45
CA GLU A 142 -11.41 31.68 21.72
C GLU A 142 -11.56 32.89 20.80
N LEU A 143 -12.79 33.13 20.36
CA LEU A 143 -13.21 34.30 19.60
C LEU A 143 -14.28 35.07 20.40
N ASP A 144 -14.41 36.35 20.09
CA ASP A 144 -15.41 37.19 20.76
C ASP A 144 -16.83 36.63 20.63
N GLY A 145 -17.61 36.81 21.72
CA GLY A 145 -19.03 36.42 21.78
C GLY A 145 -19.27 34.93 22.00
N GLY A 146 -18.35 34.23 22.68
CA GLY A 146 -18.52 32.83 23.05
C GLY A 146 -18.39 31.87 21.88
N LYS A 147 -17.62 32.21 20.87
CA LYS A 147 -17.28 31.37 19.72
C LYS A 147 -15.96 30.70 19.99
N GLU A 148 -15.84 29.46 19.52
CA GLU A 148 -14.58 28.71 19.51
C GLU A 148 -14.08 28.55 18.11
N GLY A 149 -12.86 29.00 17.85
CA GLY A 149 -12.14 28.78 16.60
C GLY A 149 -11.17 27.62 16.70
N TYR A 150 -10.86 27.02 15.57
CA TYR A 150 -9.82 26.01 15.48
C TYR A 150 -9.09 26.04 14.13
N VAL A 151 -7.85 25.58 14.15
CA VAL A 151 -7.05 25.28 12.96
C VAL A 151 -6.63 23.82 13.05
N ASN A 152 -6.79 23.08 11.95
CA ASN A 152 -6.26 21.74 11.81
C ASN A 152 -5.22 21.70 10.69
N ALA A 153 -4.18 20.92 10.89
CA ALA A 153 -3.24 20.54 9.87
C ALA A 153 -2.93 19.05 10.00
N SER A 154 -2.77 18.36 8.86
CA SER A 154 -2.31 16.97 8.85
C SER A 154 -1.36 16.71 7.69
N LEU A 155 -0.43 15.77 7.93
CA LEU A 155 0.47 15.23 6.94
C LEU A 155 0.36 13.70 6.99
N THR A 156 0.24 13.08 5.84
CA THR A 156 0.28 11.63 5.67
C THR A 156 1.43 11.29 4.73
N TYR A 157 2.32 10.42 5.16
CA TYR A 157 3.40 9.85 4.36
C TYR A 157 3.12 8.37 4.13
N THR A 158 3.36 7.91 2.92
CA THR A 158 3.41 6.47 2.58
C THR A 158 4.70 6.24 1.80
N GLY A 159 5.49 5.28 2.25
CA GLY A 159 6.70 4.84 1.57
C GLY A 159 6.42 4.23 0.20
N ASP A 160 7.46 4.00 -0.55
CA ASP A 160 7.37 3.24 -1.78
C ASP A 160 7.02 1.77 -1.48
N ARG A 161 6.43 1.11 -2.45
CA ARG A 161 5.94 -0.26 -2.34
C ARG A 161 5.80 -0.88 -3.72
N LEU A 162 5.82 -2.19 -3.76
CA LEU A 162 5.73 -2.95 -5.00
C LEU A 162 4.29 -3.38 -5.28
N ALA A 163 3.89 -3.36 -6.53
CA ALA A 163 2.61 -3.88 -6.97
C ALA A 163 2.72 -5.34 -7.40
N GLY A 164 1.84 -6.18 -6.86
CA GLY A 164 1.76 -7.60 -7.22
C GLY A 164 2.92 -8.45 -6.70
N MET A 165 2.73 -9.74 -6.62
CA MET A 165 3.74 -10.73 -6.24
C MET A 165 4.19 -11.54 -7.45
N VAL A 166 3.27 -11.86 -8.31
CA VAL A 166 3.50 -12.61 -9.53
C VAL A 166 3.60 -11.65 -10.70
N MET A 167 4.64 -11.81 -11.49
CA MET A 167 4.94 -10.94 -12.60
C MET A 167 4.29 -11.44 -13.87
N ASN A 168 3.57 -10.55 -14.52
CA ASN A 168 2.99 -10.78 -15.83
C ASN A 168 3.88 -10.15 -16.89
N ALA A 169 4.92 -10.89 -17.24
CA ALA A 169 5.95 -10.46 -18.14
C ALA A 169 5.43 -9.84 -19.45
N TYR A 170 4.52 -10.50 -20.09
CA TYR A 170 3.96 -10.05 -21.37
C TYR A 170 3.04 -8.84 -21.24
N ALA A 171 2.24 -8.80 -20.18
CA ALA A 171 1.36 -7.67 -19.94
C ALA A 171 2.13 -6.38 -19.62
N MET A 172 3.29 -6.50 -18.97
CA MET A 172 4.10 -5.33 -18.62
C MET A 172 4.79 -4.71 -19.83
N GLU A 173 5.39 -5.49 -20.71
CA GLU A 173 6.09 -4.95 -21.88
C GLU A 173 5.13 -4.29 -22.88
N ASP A 174 4.09 -5.01 -23.28
CA ASP A 174 3.17 -4.52 -24.31
C ASP A 174 2.21 -3.45 -23.77
N ALA A 175 1.72 -3.59 -22.55
CA ALA A 175 0.85 -2.59 -21.96
C ALA A 175 1.59 -1.28 -21.64
N THR A 176 2.83 -1.34 -21.19
CA THR A 176 3.65 -0.15 -20.97
C THR A 176 3.95 0.56 -22.28
N ARG A 177 4.19 -0.18 -23.38
CA ARG A 177 4.40 0.38 -24.71
C ARG A 177 3.12 0.93 -25.36
N LEU A 178 2.01 0.21 -25.24
CA LEU A 178 0.77 0.56 -25.95
C LEU A 178 0.00 1.70 -25.31
N ILE A 179 0.04 1.83 -23.97
CA ILE A 179 -0.84 2.74 -23.25
C ILE A 179 -0.10 3.94 -22.70
N TYR A 180 1.09 3.73 -22.17
CA TYR A 180 1.85 4.79 -21.51
C TYR A 180 3.00 5.31 -22.38
N GLY A 181 3.39 4.60 -23.44
CA GLY A 181 4.55 4.93 -24.26
C GLY A 181 5.83 4.95 -23.42
N THR A 182 6.90 5.41 -23.99
CA THR A 182 8.20 5.62 -23.30
C THR A 182 8.18 6.75 -22.27
N GLY A 183 7.02 7.25 -21.89
CA GLY A 183 6.83 8.38 -20.97
C GLY A 183 5.74 8.15 -19.91
N SER A 184 5.34 6.91 -19.64
CA SER A 184 4.28 6.59 -18.65
C SER A 184 4.57 7.08 -17.24
N GLY A 185 5.84 7.29 -16.90
CA GLY A 185 6.28 7.59 -15.55
C GLY A 185 6.15 6.44 -14.55
N LEU A 186 5.68 5.25 -14.99
CA LEU A 186 5.67 4.07 -14.16
C LEU A 186 7.07 3.47 -14.08
N LYS A 187 7.52 3.21 -12.85
CA LYS A 187 8.82 2.60 -12.59
C LYS A 187 8.65 1.12 -12.32
N ILE A 188 9.64 0.34 -12.75
CA ILE A 188 9.71 -1.10 -12.55
C ILE A 188 10.96 -1.38 -11.72
N LYS A 189 10.83 -2.22 -10.69
CA LYS A 189 11.97 -2.72 -9.92
C LYS A 189 12.63 -3.86 -10.69
N ASP A 190 13.94 -3.82 -10.84
CA ASP A 190 14.75 -4.94 -11.27
C ASP A 190 14.92 -5.91 -10.10
N GLU A 191 14.42 -7.14 -10.22
CA GLU A 191 14.51 -8.15 -9.17
C GLU A 191 15.87 -8.90 -9.18
N GLY A 192 16.80 -8.49 -10.06
CA GLY A 192 18.19 -8.95 -10.09
C GLY A 192 18.43 -10.31 -10.73
N ASP A 193 19.65 -10.82 -10.52
CA ASP A 193 20.16 -12.05 -11.16
C ASP A 193 19.49 -13.34 -10.68
N GLU A 194 18.85 -13.31 -9.51
CA GLU A 194 18.17 -14.49 -8.95
C GLU A 194 16.82 -14.76 -9.60
N PHE A 195 16.28 -13.77 -10.29
CA PHE A 195 15.06 -13.95 -11.05
C PHE A 195 15.29 -14.79 -12.30
N LYS A 196 14.65 -15.95 -12.39
CA LYS A 196 14.82 -16.92 -13.48
C LYS A 196 13.84 -16.73 -14.65
N GLY A 197 12.90 -15.79 -14.50
CA GLY A 197 11.86 -15.53 -15.50
C GLY A 197 12.32 -14.67 -16.67
N ALA A 198 11.35 -14.10 -17.42
CA ALA A 198 11.62 -13.30 -18.59
C ALA A 198 12.35 -11.99 -18.26
N THR A 199 13.24 -11.59 -19.13
CA THR A 199 14.00 -10.34 -19.05
C THR A 199 13.42 -9.30 -20.01
N TYR A 200 13.48 -8.01 -19.62
CA TYR A 200 12.91 -6.89 -20.38
C TYR A 200 13.98 -5.84 -20.68
N PRO A 201 13.90 -5.15 -21.82
CA PRO A 201 14.71 -3.96 -22.04
C PRO A 201 14.23 -2.80 -21.14
N GLY A 202 15.12 -2.31 -20.30
CA GLY A 202 14.89 -1.08 -19.51
C GLY A 202 14.94 0.17 -20.39
N ALA A 203 14.53 1.31 -19.83
CA ALA A 203 14.49 2.59 -20.54
C ALA A 203 15.86 3.05 -21.04
N ASP A 204 16.93 2.67 -20.34
CA ASP A 204 18.32 3.06 -20.64
C ASP A 204 19.11 1.98 -21.40
N GLY A 205 18.43 0.96 -21.91
CA GLY A 205 19.05 -0.16 -22.61
C GLY A 205 19.63 -1.22 -21.68
N GLU A 206 19.40 -1.10 -20.37
CA GLU A 206 19.70 -2.14 -19.40
C GLU A 206 18.70 -3.29 -19.52
N THR A 207 19.09 -4.48 -19.06
CA THR A 207 18.19 -5.63 -19.00
C THR A 207 17.56 -5.70 -17.63
N ILE A 208 16.25 -5.47 -17.54
CA ILE A 208 15.47 -5.64 -16.32
C ILE A 208 15.12 -7.13 -16.18
N ARG A 209 15.40 -7.68 -15.02
CA ARG A 209 15.07 -9.06 -14.67
C ARG A 209 13.94 -9.08 -13.67
N GLY A 210 12.84 -9.61 -14.09
CA GLY A 210 11.62 -9.48 -13.37
C GLY A 210 10.95 -8.13 -13.61
N GLY A 211 9.87 -7.84 -12.95
CA GLY A 211 9.24 -6.57 -13.20
C GLY A 211 8.02 -6.36 -12.32
N ARG A 212 8.22 -5.86 -11.10
CA ARG A 212 7.12 -5.35 -10.31
C ARG A 212 7.09 -3.83 -10.40
N TYR A 213 5.91 -3.26 -10.60
CA TYR A 213 5.76 -1.81 -10.61
C TYR A 213 6.02 -1.22 -9.23
N ILE A 214 6.81 -0.15 -9.20
CA ILE A 214 7.02 0.64 -7.99
C ILE A 214 5.91 1.68 -7.88
N GLN A 215 5.20 1.67 -6.77
CA GLN A 215 4.32 2.75 -6.34
C GLN A 215 5.15 3.69 -5.47
N GLU A 216 5.58 4.81 -6.07
CA GLU A 216 6.48 5.76 -5.41
C GLU A 216 5.88 6.34 -4.12
N SER A 217 6.75 6.63 -3.18
CA SER A 217 6.38 7.31 -1.94
C SER A 217 5.74 8.67 -2.18
N TYR A 218 4.88 9.07 -1.28
CA TYR A 218 4.21 10.35 -1.36
C TYR A 218 3.88 10.95 0.00
N VAL A 219 3.70 12.28 0.00
CA VAL A 219 3.16 13.05 1.11
C VAL A 219 1.87 13.73 0.67
N ILE A 220 0.83 13.63 1.49
CA ILE A 220 -0.41 14.40 1.34
C ILE A 220 -0.60 15.24 2.58
N GLY A 221 -0.84 16.54 2.39
CA GLY A 221 -1.13 17.49 3.45
C GLY A 221 -2.54 18.05 3.34
N ASN A 222 -3.21 18.26 4.48
CA ASN A 222 -4.51 18.90 4.56
C ASN A 222 -4.48 19.99 5.63
N VAL A 223 -5.23 21.05 5.39
CA VAL A 223 -5.37 22.18 6.33
C VAL A 223 -6.83 22.60 6.36
N SER A 224 -7.33 22.91 7.54
CA SER A 224 -8.62 23.55 7.70
C SER A 224 -8.63 24.58 8.83
N VAL A 225 -9.50 25.55 8.70
CA VAL A 225 -9.83 26.52 9.75
C VAL A 225 -11.33 26.56 9.92
N GLY A 226 -11.79 26.51 11.15
CA GLY A 226 -13.21 26.49 11.42
C GLY A 226 -13.57 27.24 12.68
N MET A 227 -14.87 27.39 12.86
CA MET A 227 -15.47 28.06 14.00
C MET A 227 -16.74 27.32 14.39
N THR A 228 -16.95 27.18 15.71
CA THR A 228 -18.18 26.69 16.30
C THR A 228 -18.86 27.82 17.04
N TYR A 229 -20.17 27.99 16.85
CA TYR A 229 -21.00 28.95 17.59
C TYR A 229 -22.38 28.35 17.80
N GLN A 230 -22.75 28.15 19.07
CA GLN A 230 -23.98 27.43 19.44
C GLN A 230 -24.04 26.07 18.70
N ASN A 231 -25.08 25.87 17.92
CA ASN A 231 -25.31 24.64 17.14
C ASN A 231 -24.68 24.66 15.71
N TRP A 232 -24.00 25.75 15.37
CA TRP A 232 -23.40 25.93 14.05
C TRP A 232 -21.91 25.66 14.06
N LYS A 233 -21.46 24.95 13.05
CA LYS A 233 -20.04 24.79 12.73
C LYS A 233 -19.80 25.16 11.27
N VAL A 234 -18.82 26.00 11.04
CA VAL A 234 -18.38 26.44 9.71
C VAL A 234 -16.89 26.15 9.58
N GLU A 235 -16.49 25.52 8.50
CA GLU A 235 -15.09 25.16 8.23
C GLU A 235 -14.72 25.46 6.78
N ALA A 236 -13.62 26.16 6.57
CA ALA A 236 -12.95 26.24 5.28
C ALA A 236 -11.79 25.24 5.26
N PHE A 237 -11.63 24.51 4.17
CA PHE A 237 -10.60 23.48 4.07
C PHE A 237 -9.88 23.47 2.73
N VAL A 238 -8.66 22.98 2.75
CA VAL A 238 -7.85 22.62 1.60
C VAL A 238 -7.33 21.21 1.81
N ASP A 239 -7.85 20.26 1.06
CA ASP A 239 -7.34 18.89 1.03
C ASP A 239 -6.28 18.78 -0.07
N ASN A 240 -5.23 17.97 0.18
CA ASN A 240 -4.09 17.81 -0.70
C ASN A 240 -3.44 19.16 -1.08
N VAL A 241 -2.96 19.89 -0.08
CA VAL A 241 -2.37 21.24 -0.26
C VAL A 241 -1.18 21.27 -1.24
N PHE A 242 -0.47 20.15 -1.38
CA PHE A 242 0.67 20.02 -2.27
C PHE A 242 0.27 19.71 -3.73
N ASP A 243 -1.02 19.44 -3.99
CA ASP A 243 -1.53 19.00 -5.30
C ASP A 243 -0.78 17.77 -5.82
N LYS A 244 -0.41 16.88 -4.90
CA LYS A 244 0.31 15.65 -5.25
C LYS A 244 -0.64 14.69 -5.96
N SER A 245 -0.27 14.26 -7.16
CA SER A 245 -0.88 13.10 -7.80
C SER A 245 -0.10 11.86 -7.38
N ALA A 246 -0.62 11.12 -6.42
CA ALA A 246 -0.01 9.90 -5.92
C ALA A 246 -0.66 8.67 -6.54
N ILE A 247 0.13 7.66 -6.86
CA ILE A 247 -0.36 6.36 -7.29
C ILE A 247 -0.72 5.55 -6.03
N LEU A 248 -2.01 5.30 -5.82
CA LEU A 248 -2.52 4.55 -4.68
C LEU A 248 -2.53 3.05 -4.93
N ASN A 249 -2.78 2.66 -6.17
CA ASN A 249 -2.79 1.26 -6.60
C ASN A 249 -2.46 1.13 -8.08
N ILE A 250 -1.75 0.06 -8.42
CA ILE A 250 -1.55 -0.38 -9.79
C ILE A 250 -2.08 -1.82 -9.88
N ASP A 251 -3.22 -1.97 -10.53
CA ASP A 251 -3.80 -3.28 -10.80
C ASP A 251 -3.18 -3.84 -12.07
N THR A 252 -2.48 -4.98 -11.94
CA THR A 252 -1.78 -5.67 -13.01
C THR A 252 -2.47 -6.96 -13.46
N GLN A 253 -3.67 -7.22 -12.98
CA GLN A 253 -4.42 -8.46 -13.28
C GLN A 253 -5.10 -8.46 -14.66
N GLN A 254 -4.69 -7.57 -15.54
CA GLN A 254 -5.20 -7.47 -16.92
C GLN A 254 -4.07 -7.04 -17.86
N TYR A 255 -4.29 -7.16 -19.17
CA TYR A 255 -3.33 -6.68 -20.19
C TYR A 255 -3.00 -5.20 -20.06
N THR A 256 -3.90 -4.43 -19.50
CA THR A 256 -3.75 -2.99 -19.30
C THR A 256 -3.69 -2.71 -17.80
N PRO A 257 -2.55 -2.25 -17.27
CA PRO A 257 -2.48 -1.83 -15.89
C PRO A 257 -3.47 -0.69 -15.63
N LYS A 258 -4.23 -0.80 -14.55
CA LYS A 258 -5.10 0.27 -14.08
C LYS A 258 -4.41 1.01 -12.96
N VAL A 259 -4.34 2.31 -13.07
CA VAL A 259 -3.75 3.18 -12.05
C VAL A 259 -4.87 3.91 -11.32
N VAL A 260 -4.87 3.78 -10.00
CA VAL A 260 -5.75 4.54 -9.11
C VAL A 260 -4.93 5.63 -8.44
N THR A 261 -5.39 6.87 -8.52
CA THR A 261 -4.74 8.02 -7.90
C THR A 261 -5.61 8.62 -6.81
N ASN A 262 -4.99 9.42 -5.92
CA ASN A 262 -5.71 10.22 -4.95
C ASN A 262 -6.49 11.37 -5.62
N ARG A 263 -7.36 12.01 -4.86
CA ARG A 263 -8.05 13.23 -5.31
C ARG A 263 -7.05 14.37 -5.50
N PRO A 264 -7.24 15.21 -6.52
CA PRO A 264 -6.46 16.45 -6.67
C PRO A 264 -6.76 17.40 -5.51
N ARG A 265 -6.02 18.50 -5.43
CA ARG A 265 -6.28 19.57 -4.47
C ARG A 265 -7.74 20.00 -4.53
N THR A 266 -8.38 19.98 -3.37
CA THR A 266 -9.79 20.35 -3.22
C THR A 266 -9.91 21.45 -2.19
N ILE A 267 -10.57 22.55 -2.56
CA ILE A 267 -10.85 23.68 -1.67
C ILE A 267 -12.36 23.75 -1.47
N GLY A 268 -12.81 23.92 -0.23
CA GLY A 268 -14.24 23.94 0.03
C GLY A 268 -14.61 24.55 1.38
N LEU A 269 -15.93 24.63 1.56
CA LEU A 269 -16.56 25.03 2.82
C LEU A 269 -17.48 23.92 3.29
N ARG A 270 -17.48 23.66 4.60
CA ARG A 270 -18.41 22.74 5.26
C ARG A 270 -19.26 23.52 6.25
N PHE A 271 -20.54 23.25 6.26
CA PHE A 271 -21.50 23.77 7.22
C PHE A 271 -22.18 22.60 7.90
N SER A 272 -22.23 22.64 9.22
CA SER A 272 -22.94 21.65 10.03
C SER A 272 -23.86 22.38 11.02
N TYR A 273 -25.01 21.78 11.28
CA TYR A 273 -25.95 22.26 12.30
C TYR A 273 -26.42 21.05 13.10
N ASP A 274 -26.25 21.12 14.43
CA ASP A 274 -26.68 20.07 15.35
C ASP A 274 -28.10 20.35 15.84
N TYR A 275 -29.04 19.47 15.59
CA TYR A 275 -30.40 19.49 16.11
C TYR A 275 -30.45 18.72 17.42
N TYR A 276 -30.91 19.37 18.46
CA TYR A 276 -31.23 18.76 19.74
C TYR A 276 -32.75 18.70 19.94
#